data_7190830f7235a1e349cf031e6a462951
#
_entry.id   7190830f7235a1e349cf031e6a462951
#
_cell.length_a   1.000
_cell.length_b   1.000
_cell.length_c   1.000
_cell.angle_alpha   90.00
_cell.angle_beta   90.00
_cell.angle_gamma   90.00
#
_symmetry.space_group_name_H-M   'P 1'
#
loop_
_entity.id
_entity.type
_entity.pdbx_description
1 polymer ?
#
loop_
_entity_poly.entity_id
_entity_poly.type
_entity_poly.pdbx_seq_one_letter_code
_entity_poly.pdbx_strand_id
1 'polypeptide(L)' 'MKYNKDQWISSFEDAMVKLRPHMTMRILTTIGLMAWNKKGTQGVDPALAALEWSQSMDKAK' A
#
# COMPACT_ATOMS: atom_id res chain seq x y z
N MET A 1 17.60 -5.24 4.09
CA MET A 1 17.68 -4.41 2.91
C MET A 1 16.49 -3.47 2.80
N LYS A 2 16.74 -2.22 2.46
CA LYS A 2 15.66 -1.24 2.40
C LYS A 2 15.11 -1.11 1.00
N TYR A 3 13.82 -0.90 0.92
CA TYR A 3 13.16 -0.70 -0.35
C TYR A 3 13.40 0.71 -0.87
N ASN A 4 13.43 0.84 -2.18
CA ASN A 4 13.36 2.13 -2.83
C ASN A 4 11.93 2.66 -2.70
N LYS A 5 11.79 3.94 -2.37
CA LYS A 5 10.46 4.52 -2.12
C LYS A 5 9.53 4.34 -3.32
N ASP A 6 10.00 4.69 -4.51
CA ASP A 6 9.15 4.62 -5.70
C ASP A 6 8.76 3.18 -6.02
N GLN A 7 9.71 2.27 -5.92
CA GLN A 7 9.44 0.85 -6.16
C GLN A 7 8.48 0.29 -5.12
N TRP A 8 8.66 0.67 -3.87
CA TRP A 8 7.81 0.20 -2.79
C TRP A 8 6.37 0.66 -3.02
N ILE A 9 6.19 1.95 -3.33
CA ILE A 9 4.85 2.50 -3.55
C ILE A 9 4.20 1.85 -4.77
N SER A 10 4.96 1.66 -5.85
CA SER A 10 4.45 1.01 -7.05
C SER A 10 3.99 -0.42 -6.76
N SER A 11 4.79 -1.16 -6.01
CA SER A 11 4.43 -2.53 -5.63
C SER A 11 3.22 -2.57 -4.72
N PHE A 12 3.15 -1.62 -3.78
CA PHE A 12 2.00 -1.50 -2.89
C PHE A 12 0.72 -1.21 -3.69
N GLU A 13 0.79 -0.27 -4.63
CA GLU A 13 -0.36 0.07 -5.46
C GLU A 13 -0.81 -1.12 -6.29
N ASP A 14 0.14 -1.86 -6.87
CA ASP A 14 -0.17 -3.02 -7.67
C ASP A 14 -0.89 -4.09 -6.83
N ALA A 15 -0.41 -4.31 -5.62
CA ALA A 15 -1.04 -5.27 -4.72
C ALA A 15 -2.44 -4.80 -4.30
N MET A 16 -2.59 -3.50 -4.04
CA MET A 16 -3.90 -2.95 -3.67
C MET A 16 -4.91 -3.06 -4.79
N VAL A 17 -4.48 -2.84 -6.04
CA VAL A 17 -5.37 -2.98 -7.19
C VAL A 17 -5.91 -4.40 -7.29
N LYS A 18 -5.09 -5.39 -6.98
CA LYS A 18 -5.54 -6.78 -7.02
C LYS A 18 -6.54 -7.08 -5.91
N LEU A 19 -6.37 -6.44 -4.76
CA LEU A 19 -7.29 -6.62 -3.64
C LEU A 19 -8.53 -5.76 -3.77
N ARG A 20 -8.39 -4.58 -4.36
CA ARG A 20 -9.47 -3.60 -4.48
C ARG A 20 -9.48 -3.03 -5.91
N PRO A 21 -10.00 -3.77 -6.89
CA PRO A 21 -9.90 -3.34 -8.30
C PRO A 21 -10.68 -2.08 -8.63
N HIS A 22 -11.56 -1.64 -7.76
CA HIS A 22 -12.36 -0.44 -8.02
C HIS A 22 -11.70 0.85 -7.53
N MET A 23 -10.55 0.77 -6.89
CA MET A 23 -9.86 1.98 -6.41
C MET A 23 -9.30 2.78 -7.58
N THR A 24 -9.47 4.10 -7.51
CA THR A 24 -8.90 4.99 -8.52
C THR A 24 -7.40 5.15 -8.30
N MET A 25 -6.68 5.53 -9.36
CA MET A 25 -5.24 5.76 -9.26
C MET A 25 -4.92 6.87 -8.25
N ARG A 26 -5.76 7.91 -8.19
CA ARG A 26 -5.57 9.00 -7.25
C ARG A 26 -5.58 8.49 -5.81
N ILE A 27 -6.55 7.66 -5.48
CA ILE A 27 -6.65 7.09 -4.14
C ILE A 27 -5.46 6.18 -3.86
N LEU A 28 -5.09 5.35 -4.84
CA LEU A 28 -3.96 4.45 -4.67
C LEU A 28 -2.66 5.21 -4.41
N THR A 29 -2.44 6.30 -5.13
CA THR A 29 -1.24 7.11 -4.93
C THR A 29 -1.21 7.71 -3.53
N THR A 30 -2.33 8.25 -3.08
CA THR A 30 -2.43 8.85 -1.75
C THR A 30 -2.16 7.81 -0.66
N ILE A 31 -2.83 6.66 -0.77
CA ILE A 31 -2.66 5.59 0.21
C ILE A 31 -1.23 5.06 0.16
N GLY A 32 -0.66 4.95 -1.03
CA GLY A 32 0.71 4.48 -1.20
C GLY A 32 1.71 5.34 -0.44
N LEU A 33 1.56 6.66 -0.53
CA LEU A 33 2.43 7.57 0.20
C LEU A 33 2.24 7.42 1.71
N MET A 34 1.01 7.32 2.16
CA MET A 34 0.74 7.14 3.58
C MET A 34 1.30 5.81 4.09
N ALA A 35 1.12 4.76 3.31
CA ALA A 35 1.62 3.44 3.69
C ALA A 35 3.15 3.43 3.72
N TRP A 36 3.80 4.11 2.77
CA TRP A 36 5.25 4.22 2.78
C TRP A 36 5.73 4.86 4.06
N ASN A 37 5.11 5.97 4.47
CA ASN A 37 5.52 6.68 5.68
C ASN A 37 5.35 5.84 6.94
N LYS A 38 4.33 4.99 6.96
CA LYS A 38 4.05 4.18 8.15
C LYS A 38 4.74 2.83 8.14
N LYS A 39 4.86 2.21 6.97
CA LYS A 39 5.33 0.83 6.86
C LYS A 39 6.60 0.71 6.02
N GLY A 40 6.66 1.41 4.90
CA GLY A 40 7.79 1.26 3.98
C GLY A 40 9.11 1.67 4.58
N THR A 41 9.10 2.74 5.36
CA THR A 41 10.31 3.22 6.03
C THR A 41 10.83 2.24 7.07
N GLN A 42 9.97 1.34 7.53
CA GLN A 42 10.33 0.32 8.50
C GLN A 42 10.72 -1.01 7.85
N GLY A 43 10.70 -1.06 6.52
CA GLY A 43 11.10 -2.26 5.81
C GLY A 43 10.01 -3.31 5.68
N VAL A 44 8.76 -2.94 5.88
CA VAL A 44 7.65 -3.87 5.70
C VAL A 44 7.46 -4.16 4.22
N ASP A 45 7.23 -5.43 3.88
CA ASP A 45 6.99 -5.82 2.50
C ASP A 45 5.75 -5.12 1.94
N PRO A 46 5.83 -4.54 0.72
CA PRO A 46 4.69 -3.80 0.17
C PRO A 46 3.44 -4.64 -0.02
N ALA A 47 3.57 -5.91 -0.40
CA ALA A 47 2.41 -6.78 -0.55
C ALA A 47 1.74 -7.03 0.79
N LEU A 48 2.53 -7.24 1.84
CA LEU A 48 2.01 -7.43 3.18
C LEU A 48 1.34 -6.15 3.68
N ALA A 49 1.97 -5.00 3.43
CA ALA A 49 1.39 -3.72 3.81
C ALA A 49 0.04 -3.49 3.12
N ALA A 50 -0.06 -3.87 1.85
CA ALA A 50 -1.31 -3.74 1.12
C ALA A 50 -2.41 -4.61 1.73
N LEU A 51 -2.06 -5.83 2.09
CA LEU A 51 -3.00 -6.73 2.73
C LEU A 51 -3.51 -6.19 4.05
N GLU A 52 -2.58 -5.70 4.88
CA GLU A 52 -2.95 -5.12 6.17
C GLU A 52 -3.81 -3.88 5.99
N TRP A 53 -3.47 -3.05 5.02
CA TRP A 53 -4.24 -1.84 4.74
C TRP A 53 -5.66 -2.17 4.31
N SER A 54 -5.79 -3.15 3.41
CA SER A 54 -7.10 -3.59 2.94
C SER A 54 -7.95 -4.14 4.08
N GLN A 55 -7.35 -4.94 4.97
CA GLN A 55 -8.07 -5.48 6.12
C GLN A 55 -8.51 -4.37 7.07
N SER A 56 -7.67 -3.37 7.25
CA SER A 56 -8.01 -2.23 8.09
C SER A 56 -9.19 -1.44 7.53
N MET A 57 -9.25 -1.31 6.20
CA MET A 57 -10.37 -0.63 5.56
C MET A 57 -11.68 -1.39 5.80
N ASP A 58 -11.63 -2.72 5.76
CA ASP A 58 -12.80 -3.53 6.01
C ASP A 58 -13.29 -3.36 7.45
N LYS A 59 -12.37 -3.22 8.39
CA LYS A 59 -12.72 -3.07 9.80
C LYS A 59 -13.22 -1.68 10.14
N ALA A 60 -12.96 -0.71 9.30
CA ALA A 60 -13.29 0.68 9.57
C ALA A 60 -14.78 0.99 9.45
N LYS A 61 -15.58 0.04 9.07
CA LYS A 61 -17.02 0.25 8.92
C LYS A 61 -17.73 0.45 10.26
#